data_21c55bfcb8f173a3619d21ca340bf0bb
#
_entry.id   21c55bfcb8f173a3619d21ca340bf0bb
#
_cell.length_a   1.000
_cell.length_b   1.000
_cell.length_c   1.000
_cell.angle_alpha   90.00
_cell.angle_beta   90.00
_cell.angle_gamma   90.00
#
_symmetry.space_group_name_H-M   'P 1'
#
loop_
_entity.id
_entity.type
_entity.pdbx_description
1 polymer ?
#
loop_
_entity_poly.entity_id
_entity_poly.type
_entity_poly.pdbx_seq_one_letter_code
_entity_poly.pdbx_strand_id
1 'polypeptide(L)'
;MLRINNILDKVQTYLSPEQVEMIEKAYIFSASVHQGQIRLSGEPYLTHPMEVCGILADMKLDTATLITGLLHDTVEDTLTTLEQLEEYFGKEVAFLVDGLTKIGKITFENKEKRLAENYRKMILAMSTDIRILLVKLADRVHNMRTMQFQTPAKQLQISQETMDLYAPLANRLGINWMKTELEDLSFRYIDFNAYNELAQRVEEKQEKRNEYTNEVKKVISLEMERFNIKGELEGRAKHFYSIYKKMKEQRIDFDEVYDLTAFRIILDSDAVKDCYEALSMVHALWKPVQGRFKDYIAMPKANHYQSLHTTVIGPYGERVEIQIRTREMHEWAEKGIAAHWRYKEGKDISKDDEEIKKLRDLLEAQQEVENPREFVSNLKIALFAEDVYVFTPQGEVKAFPKGATPIDFAYSIHTDVGHQCIGAKVNRSIVPLKYQLQNGDRVEIITQTGHHP
;
A
#
# COMPACT_ATOMS: atom_id res chain seq x y z
N MET A 1 -19.18 17.63 3.88
CA MET A 1 -18.03 18.55 4.06
C MET A 1 -17.47 18.32 5.47
N LEU A 2 -16.21 17.92 5.56
CA LEU A 2 -15.51 17.71 6.82
C LEU A 2 -15.37 19.06 7.55
N ARG A 3 -15.65 19.09 8.87
CA ARG A 3 -15.46 20.26 9.70
C ARG A 3 -14.25 20.05 10.60
N ILE A 4 -13.59 21.14 11.00
CA ILE A 4 -12.42 21.04 11.89
C ILE A 4 -12.76 20.30 13.19
N ASN A 5 -13.95 20.52 13.78
CA ASN A 5 -14.37 19.82 14.97
C ASN A 5 -14.38 18.29 14.81
N ASN A 6 -14.73 17.78 13.63
CA ASN A 6 -14.68 16.33 13.37
C ASN A 6 -13.25 15.78 13.44
N ILE A 7 -12.27 16.60 13.02
CA ILE A 7 -10.86 16.24 13.11
C ILE A 7 -10.41 16.33 14.57
N LEU A 8 -10.74 17.44 15.27
CA LEU A 8 -10.36 17.66 16.67
C LEU A 8 -10.94 16.59 17.58
N ASP A 9 -12.22 16.24 17.45
CA ASP A 9 -12.87 15.15 18.20
C ASP A 9 -12.15 13.81 18.02
N LYS A 10 -11.67 13.55 16.80
CA LYS A 10 -10.95 12.32 16.47
C LYS A 10 -9.55 12.30 17.10
N VAL A 11 -8.79 13.38 16.97
CA VAL A 11 -7.41 13.44 17.46
C VAL A 11 -7.31 13.55 18.98
N GLN A 12 -8.30 14.12 19.66
CA GLN A 12 -8.42 14.14 21.13
C GLN A 12 -8.40 12.73 21.76
N THR A 13 -8.73 11.70 21.00
CA THR A 13 -8.71 10.32 21.50
C THR A 13 -7.29 9.78 21.71
N TYR A 14 -6.25 10.46 21.17
CA TYR A 14 -4.88 9.95 21.22
C TYR A 14 -3.79 11.04 21.35
N LEU A 15 -4.12 12.32 21.23
CA LEU A 15 -3.20 13.46 21.42
C LEU A 15 -3.51 14.24 22.70
N SER A 16 -2.51 14.94 23.24
CA SER A 16 -2.69 15.80 24.40
C SER A 16 -3.48 17.09 24.03
N PRO A 17 -4.10 17.76 25.03
CA PRO A 17 -4.81 19.01 24.77
C PRO A 17 -3.95 20.09 24.11
N GLU A 18 -2.68 20.20 24.47
CA GLU A 18 -1.73 21.15 23.89
C GLU A 18 -1.43 20.82 22.42
N GLN A 19 -1.32 19.54 22.09
CA GLN A 19 -1.14 19.08 20.70
C GLN A 19 -2.37 19.37 19.85
N VAL A 20 -3.57 19.19 20.40
CA VAL A 20 -4.85 19.52 19.73
C VAL A 20 -4.95 21.02 19.48
N GLU A 21 -4.56 21.87 20.45
CA GLU A 21 -4.54 23.34 20.28
C GLU A 21 -3.59 23.76 19.14
N MET A 22 -2.45 23.10 18.99
CA MET A 22 -1.52 23.36 17.88
C MET A 22 -2.11 23.05 16.51
N ILE A 23 -2.90 21.98 16.41
CA ILE A 23 -3.62 21.62 15.17
C ILE A 23 -4.68 22.68 14.85
N GLU A 24 -5.41 23.17 15.87
CA GLU A 24 -6.40 24.23 15.69
C GLU A 24 -5.74 25.55 15.23
N LYS A 25 -4.58 25.91 15.80
CA LYS A 25 -3.77 27.05 15.33
C LYS A 25 -3.35 26.90 13.87
N ALA A 26 -2.91 25.71 13.46
CA ALA A 26 -2.54 25.45 12.08
C ALA A 26 -3.72 25.57 11.12
N TYR A 27 -4.92 25.12 11.52
CA TYR A 27 -6.15 25.33 10.78
C TYR A 27 -6.47 26.81 10.60
N ILE A 28 -6.43 27.61 11.69
CA ILE A 28 -6.69 29.07 11.65
C ILE A 28 -5.68 29.75 10.72
N PHE A 29 -4.40 29.39 10.82
CA PHE A 29 -3.35 29.92 9.95
C PHE A 29 -3.62 29.58 8.49
N SER A 30 -3.85 28.30 8.15
CA SER A 30 -4.18 27.85 6.79
C SER A 30 -5.42 28.59 6.24
N ALA A 31 -6.48 28.75 7.05
CA ALA A 31 -7.68 29.49 6.68
C ALA A 31 -7.38 30.95 6.35
N SER A 32 -6.49 31.60 7.10
CA SER A 32 -6.12 33.01 6.90
C SER A 32 -5.34 33.24 5.62
N VAL A 33 -4.36 32.37 5.32
CA VAL A 33 -3.48 32.54 4.15
C VAL A 33 -4.14 32.12 2.83
N HIS A 34 -5.13 31.21 2.88
CA HIS A 34 -5.93 30.79 1.74
C HIS A 34 -7.26 31.57 1.59
N GLN A 35 -7.44 32.66 2.35
CA GLN A 35 -8.67 33.44 2.31
C GLN A 35 -9.00 33.94 0.90
N GLY A 36 -10.21 33.66 0.43
CA GLY A 36 -10.68 34.03 -0.90
C GLY A 36 -10.25 33.13 -2.05
N GLN A 37 -9.39 32.16 -1.81
CA GLN A 37 -9.04 31.16 -2.82
C GLN A 37 -10.15 30.12 -2.97
N ILE A 38 -10.46 29.77 -4.23
CA ILE A 38 -11.52 28.82 -4.59
C ILE A 38 -10.92 27.72 -5.50
N ARG A 39 -11.27 26.46 -5.24
CA ARG A 39 -10.90 25.32 -6.08
C ARG A 39 -11.72 25.26 -7.38
N LEU A 40 -11.30 24.42 -8.32
CA LEU A 40 -12.07 24.14 -9.54
C LEU A 40 -13.46 23.53 -9.26
N SER A 41 -13.66 22.93 -8.09
CA SER A 41 -14.96 22.43 -7.61
C SER A 41 -15.93 23.55 -7.21
N GLY A 42 -15.46 24.80 -7.08
CA GLY A 42 -16.21 25.92 -6.52
C GLY A 42 -16.18 26.00 -4.99
N GLU A 43 -15.54 25.07 -4.31
CA GLU A 43 -15.37 25.06 -2.86
C GLU A 43 -14.20 25.95 -2.40
N PRO A 44 -14.23 26.47 -1.15
CA PRO A 44 -13.08 27.15 -0.57
C PRO A 44 -11.83 26.27 -0.60
N TYR A 45 -10.66 26.87 -0.88
CA TYR A 45 -9.41 26.10 -0.97
C TYR A 45 -9.12 25.31 0.30
N LEU A 46 -9.42 25.86 1.47
CA LEU A 46 -9.24 25.24 2.79
C LEU A 46 -9.85 23.83 2.93
N THR A 47 -10.88 23.50 2.12
CA THR A 47 -11.48 22.16 2.13
C THR A 47 -10.44 21.08 1.85
N HIS A 48 -9.46 21.36 0.96
CA HIS A 48 -8.43 20.39 0.60
C HIS A 48 -7.46 20.05 1.76
N PRO A 49 -6.75 21.01 2.36
CA PRO A 49 -5.88 20.70 3.48
C PRO A 49 -6.62 20.10 4.68
N MET A 50 -7.88 20.46 4.89
CA MET A 50 -8.70 19.81 5.91
C MET A 50 -8.97 18.32 5.61
N GLU A 51 -9.33 17.98 4.38
CA GLU A 51 -9.56 16.58 3.99
C GLU A 51 -8.25 15.77 4.06
N VAL A 52 -7.12 16.37 3.65
CA VAL A 52 -5.80 15.75 3.81
C VAL A 52 -5.50 15.48 5.29
N CYS A 53 -5.68 16.48 6.16
CA CYS A 53 -5.50 16.30 7.61
C CYS A 53 -6.47 15.25 8.18
N GLY A 54 -7.70 15.19 7.70
CA GLY A 54 -8.69 14.18 8.08
C GLY A 54 -8.22 12.75 7.76
N ILE A 55 -7.66 12.54 6.55
CA ILE A 55 -7.07 11.27 6.14
C ILE A 55 -5.91 10.88 7.08
N LEU A 56 -5.02 11.81 7.38
CA LEU A 56 -3.88 11.57 8.27
C LEU A 56 -4.33 11.29 9.72
N ALA A 57 -5.41 11.95 10.19
CA ALA A 57 -6.01 11.71 11.49
C ALA A 57 -6.66 10.32 11.58
N ASP A 58 -7.26 9.81 10.50
CA ASP A 58 -7.77 8.43 10.42
C ASP A 58 -6.65 7.39 10.55
N MET A 59 -5.46 7.74 10.09
CA MET A 59 -4.26 6.92 10.27
C MET A 59 -3.65 7.07 11.68
N LYS A 60 -4.13 8.01 12.50
CA LYS A 60 -3.65 8.33 13.86
C LYS A 60 -2.19 8.77 13.89
N LEU A 61 -1.79 9.64 12.96
CA LEU A 61 -0.43 10.16 12.87
C LEU A 61 -0.18 11.26 13.90
N ASP A 62 1.11 11.58 14.09
CA ASP A 62 1.59 12.58 15.05
C ASP A 62 1.18 14.02 14.70
N THR A 63 1.29 14.90 15.68
CA THR A 63 0.89 16.31 15.57
C THR A 63 1.60 17.06 14.45
N ALA A 64 2.92 16.84 14.27
CA ALA A 64 3.69 17.52 13.23
C ALA A 64 3.20 17.12 11.83
N THR A 65 2.89 15.84 11.63
CA THR A 65 2.32 15.33 10.37
C THR A 65 0.94 15.91 10.07
N LEU A 66 0.06 16.00 11.09
CA LEU A 66 -1.29 16.58 10.94
C LEU A 66 -1.21 18.08 10.59
N ILE A 67 -0.37 18.84 11.29
CA ILE A 67 -0.12 20.24 11.01
C ILE A 67 0.45 20.41 9.59
N THR A 68 1.40 19.55 9.20
CA THR A 68 1.94 19.54 7.83
C THR A 68 0.83 19.31 6.80
N GLY A 69 -0.12 18.40 7.06
CA GLY A 69 -1.27 18.18 6.19
C GLY A 69 -2.15 19.43 6.01
N LEU A 70 -2.30 20.26 7.07
CA LEU A 70 -3.03 21.53 6.99
C LEU A 70 -2.25 22.64 6.28
N LEU A 71 -0.92 22.56 6.23
CA LEU A 71 -0.03 23.64 5.76
C LEU A 71 0.72 23.30 4.48
N HIS A 72 0.57 22.09 3.92
CA HIS A 72 1.42 21.54 2.86
C HIS A 72 1.50 22.40 1.59
N ASP A 73 0.43 23.08 1.23
CA ASP A 73 0.35 23.94 0.04
C ASP A 73 0.61 25.44 0.35
N THR A 74 0.74 25.83 1.62
CA THR A 74 0.84 27.24 2.00
C THR A 74 2.04 27.96 1.39
N VAL A 75 3.20 27.29 1.32
CA VAL A 75 4.44 27.84 0.73
C VAL A 75 4.39 27.87 -0.81
N GLU A 76 3.61 26.97 -1.43
CA GLU A 76 3.50 26.91 -2.90
C GLU A 76 2.45 27.89 -3.42
N ASP A 77 1.31 28.00 -2.73
CA ASP A 77 0.12 28.69 -3.25
C ASP A 77 -0.17 30.03 -2.57
N THR A 78 0.65 30.45 -1.60
CA THR A 78 0.50 31.74 -0.89
C THR A 78 1.84 32.48 -0.74
N LEU A 79 1.84 33.59 0.00
CA LEU A 79 3.04 34.35 0.32
C LEU A 79 3.74 33.84 1.59
N THR A 80 3.32 32.71 2.13
CA THR A 80 3.90 32.13 3.36
C THR A 80 5.33 31.64 3.08
N THR A 81 6.25 31.95 4.00
CA THR A 81 7.63 31.49 3.92
C THR A 81 7.91 30.35 4.90
N LEU A 82 8.99 29.58 4.67
CA LEU A 82 9.41 28.51 5.57
C LEU A 82 9.81 29.06 6.95
N GLU A 83 10.41 30.27 6.99
CA GLU A 83 10.82 30.93 8.23
C GLU A 83 9.59 31.26 9.10
N GLN A 84 8.49 31.71 8.50
CA GLN A 84 7.22 31.92 9.21
C GLN A 84 6.65 30.63 9.77
N LEU A 85 6.70 29.52 8.99
CA LEU A 85 6.25 28.22 9.48
C LEU A 85 7.14 27.71 10.63
N GLU A 86 8.45 27.95 10.57
CA GLU A 86 9.38 27.61 11.65
C GLU A 86 9.07 28.40 12.93
N GLU A 87 8.79 29.70 12.81
CA GLU A 87 8.45 30.55 13.94
C GLU A 87 7.13 30.15 14.63
N TYR A 88 6.08 29.81 13.85
CA TYR A 88 4.75 29.51 14.40
C TYR A 88 4.55 28.05 14.81
N PHE A 89 5.18 27.09 14.09
CA PHE A 89 4.91 25.67 14.23
C PHE A 89 6.17 24.83 14.49
N GLY A 90 7.35 25.46 14.51
CA GLY A 90 8.61 24.81 14.81
C GLY A 90 9.33 24.21 13.59
N LYS A 91 10.61 23.88 13.82
CA LYS A 91 11.54 23.40 12.77
C LYS A 91 11.06 22.12 12.07
N GLU A 92 10.44 21.23 12.82
CA GLU A 92 9.98 19.93 12.32
C GLU A 92 8.90 20.11 11.25
N VAL A 93 7.88 20.93 11.51
CA VAL A 93 6.81 21.22 10.54
C VAL A 93 7.37 21.94 9.31
N ALA A 94 8.22 22.96 9.50
CA ALA A 94 8.84 23.68 8.39
C ALA A 94 9.67 22.74 7.51
N PHE A 95 10.42 21.82 8.10
CA PHE A 95 11.19 20.79 7.37
C PHE A 95 10.30 19.86 6.55
N LEU A 96 9.18 19.37 7.11
CA LEU A 96 8.26 18.50 6.41
C LEU A 96 7.58 19.21 5.23
N VAL A 97 7.16 20.47 5.42
CA VAL A 97 6.57 21.29 4.35
C VAL A 97 7.59 21.60 3.25
N ASP A 98 8.85 21.93 3.60
CA ASP A 98 9.92 22.12 2.62
C ASP A 98 10.16 20.87 1.76
N GLY A 99 10.13 19.69 2.40
CA GLY A 99 10.24 18.41 1.71
C GLY A 99 9.13 18.18 0.69
N LEU A 100 7.89 18.54 1.02
CA LEU A 100 6.74 18.46 0.12
C LEU A 100 6.85 19.43 -1.06
N THR A 101 7.22 20.69 -0.79
CA THR A 101 7.41 21.75 -1.79
C THR A 101 8.49 21.38 -2.82
N LYS A 102 9.59 20.77 -2.38
CA LYS A 102 10.67 20.32 -3.28
C LYS A 102 10.24 19.22 -4.24
N ILE A 103 9.27 18.41 -3.87
CA ILE A 103 8.69 17.38 -4.77
C ILE A 103 7.85 18.04 -5.88
N GLY A 104 7.15 19.15 -5.60
CA GLY A 104 6.19 19.82 -6.51
C GLY A 104 6.81 20.59 -7.68
N LYS A 105 8.00 21.15 -7.54
CA LYS A 105 8.51 22.32 -8.32
C LYS A 105 9.20 22.07 -9.65
N ILE A 106 8.93 21.05 -10.51
CA ILE A 106 9.64 20.94 -11.78
C ILE A 106 8.74 20.77 -13.00
N THR A 107 8.96 21.65 -13.99
CA THR A 107 8.45 21.54 -15.36
C THR A 107 9.52 20.94 -16.26
N PHE A 108 9.20 19.83 -16.94
CA PHE A 108 10.09 19.22 -17.93
C PHE A 108 9.42 19.14 -19.31
N GLU A 109 10.21 19.31 -20.35
CA GLU A 109 9.77 19.23 -21.75
C GLU A 109 9.42 17.79 -22.20
N ASN A 110 9.96 16.76 -21.51
CA ASN A 110 9.76 15.35 -21.86
C ASN A 110 9.08 14.59 -20.71
N LYS A 111 7.97 13.88 -21.03
CA LYS A 111 7.15 13.11 -20.09
C LYS A 111 7.95 12.06 -19.31
N GLU A 112 8.90 11.38 -19.97
CA GLU A 112 9.72 10.31 -19.36
C GLU A 112 10.75 10.86 -18.38
N LYS A 113 11.43 11.96 -18.74
CA LYS A 113 12.37 12.64 -17.85
C LYS A 113 11.65 13.21 -16.62
N ARG A 114 10.45 13.77 -16.82
CA ARG A 114 9.62 14.28 -15.73
C ARG A 114 9.24 13.18 -14.76
N LEU A 115 8.80 12.04 -15.27
CA LEU A 115 8.41 10.90 -14.44
C LEU A 115 9.61 10.38 -13.64
N ALA A 116 10.76 10.18 -14.27
CA ALA A 116 11.98 9.72 -13.61
C ALA A 116 12.43 10.68 -12.50
N GLU A 117 12.37 11.98 -12.76
CA GLU A 117 12.80 12.99 -11.80
C GLU A 117 11.81 13.15 -10.64
N ASN A 118 10.51 13.06 -10.89
CA ASN A 118 9.50 13.00 -9.84
C ASN A 118 9.73 11.80 -8.92
N TYR A 119 10.06 10.65 -9.51
CA TYR A 119 10.45 9.46 -8.75
C TYR A 119 11.70 9.74 -7.89
N ARG A 120 12.78 10.27 -8.47
CA ARG A 120 14.03 10.55 -7.74
C ARG A 120 13.81 11.47 -6.54
N LYS A 121 13.05 12.56 -6.74
CA LYS A 121 12.76 13.51 -5.66
C LYS A 121 11.90 12.94 -4.55
N MET A 122 10.86 12.21 -4.94
CA MET A 122 9.98 11.58 -3.97
C MET A 122 10.74 10.58 -3.12
N ILE A 123 11.64 9.87 -3.72
CA ILE A 123 12.57 8.93 -3.11
C ILE A 123 13.54 9.63 -2.17
N LEU A 124 14.14 10.73 -2.61
CA LEU A 124 15.05 11.52 -1.78
C LEU A 124 14.32 12.09 -0.56
N ALA A 125 13.09 12.58 -0.74
CA ALA A 125 12.26 13.03 0.38
C ALA A 125 11.92 11.88 1.35
N MET A 126 11.58 10.68 0.82
CA MET A 126 11.34 9.48 1.64
C MET A 126 12.57 9.05 2.45
N SER A 127 13.78 9.22 1.87
CA SER A 127 15.01 8.86 2.57
C SER A 127 15.30 9.78 3.74
N THR A 128 14.73 11.00 3.74
CA THR A 128 14.87 11.97 4.85
C THR A 128 13.81 11.78 5.92
N ASP A 129 12.53 11.72 5.54
CA ASP A 129 11.43 11.48 6.48
C ASP A 129 10.21 10.88 5.77
N ILE A 130 9.74 9.72 6.22
CA ILE A 130 8.62 9.00 5.61
C ILE A 130 7.30 9.78 5.71
N ARG A 131 7.16 10.69 6.69
CA ARG A 131 5.95 11.50 6.87
C ARG A 131 5.67 12.39 5.67
N ILE A 132 6.71 12.86 4.98
CA ILE A 132 6.59 13.62 3.72
C ILE A 132 5.80 12.79 2.70
N LEU A 133 6.10 11.50 2.60
CA LEU A 133 5.37 10.62 1.68
C LEU A 133 3.94 10.36 2.15
N LEU A 134 3.71 10.15 3.45
CA LEU A 134 2.37 9.92 3.99
C LEU A 134 1.45 11.11 3.72
N VAL A 135 1.92 12.33 3.92
CA VAL A 135 1.18 13.56 3.57
C VAL A 135 0.94 13.61 2.06
N LYS A 136 1.96 13.30 1.22
CA LYS A 136 1.82 13.32 -0.24
C LYS A 136 0.86 12.26 -0.77
N LEU A 137 0.78 11.08 -0.13
CA LEU A 137 -0.21 10.06 -0.44
C LEU A 137 -1.63 10.52 -0.05
N ALA A 138 -1.81 11.13 1.11
CA ALA A 138 -3.10 11.69 1.54
C ALA A 138 -3.58 12.82 0.61
N ASP A 139 -2.67 13.72 0.21
CA ASP A 139 -2.90 14.74 -0.82
C ASP A 139 -3.37 14.10 -2.14
N ARG A 140 -2.65 13.07 -2.61
CA ARG A 140 -2.99 12.36 -3.85
C ARG A 140 -4.37 11.69 -3.77
N VAL A 141 -4.71 11.05 -2.65
CA VAL A 141 -6.04 10.45 -2.45
C VAL A 141 -7.13 11.50 -2.57
N HIS A 142 -6.99 12.65 -1.89
CA HIS A 142 -8.01 13.71 -1.98
C HIS A 142 -8.08 14.32 -3.37
N ASN A 143 -6.95 14.55 -4.05
CA ASN A 143 -6.92 15.02 -5.42
C ASN A 143 -7.62 14.04 -6.38
N MET A 144 -7.45 12.73 -6.19
CA MET A 144 -8.16 11.72 -6.99
C MET A 144 -9.66 11.69 -6.70
N ARG A 145 -10.09 11.91 -5.46
CA ARG A 145 -11.52 12.02 -5.09
C ARG A 145 -12.22 13.21 -5.75
N THR A 146 -11.48 14.25 -6.09
CA THR A 146 -12.00 15.48 -6.72
C THR A 146 -11.64 15.60 -8.21
N MET A 147 -11.18 14.51 -8.84
CA MET A 147 -10.66 14.50 -10.20
C MET A 147 -11.68 14.88 -11.28
N GLN A 148 -12.99 14.71 -11.01
CA GLN A 148 -14.07 15.04 -11.94
C GLN A 148 -14.09 16.52 -12.34
N PHE A 149 -13.50 17.42 -11.56
CA PHE A 149 -13.42 18.85 -11.86
C PHE A 149 -12.24 19.23 -12.74
N GLN A 150 -11.32 18.29 -13.03
CA GLN A 150 -10.18 18.53 -13.91
C GLN A 150 -10.53 18.31 -15.38
N THR A 151 -9.71 18.89 -16.28
CA THR A 151 -9.86 18.64 -17.72
C THR A 151 -9.54 17.18 -18.09
N PRO A 152 -10.16 16.61 -19.14
CA PRO A 152 -9.93 15.21 -19.52
C PRO A 152 -8.45 14.85 -19.72
N ALA A 153 -7.64 15.76 -20.28
CA ALA A 153 -6.22 15.55 -20.45
C ALA A 153 -5.47 15.44 -19.11
N LYS A 154 -5.81 16.28 -18.13
CA LYS A 154 -5.25 16.22 -16.78
C LYS A 154 -5.76 15.00 -16.02
N GLN A 155 -7.05 14.65 -16.16
CA GLN A 155 -7.61 13.44 -15.57
C GLN A 155 -6.81 12.20 -15.97
N LEU A 156 -6.56 12.01 -17.26
CA LEU A 156 -5.78 10.88 -17.76
C LEU A 156 -4.32 10.91 -17.27
N GLN A 157 -3.68 12.08 -17.34
CA GLN A 157 -2.28 12.24 -16.94
C GLN A 157 -2.08 11.93 -15.45
N ILE A 158 -2.90 12.53 -14.59
CA ILE A 158 -2.77 12.37 -13.13
C ILE A 158 -3.14 10.94 -12.72
N SER A 159 -4.17 10.34 -13.35
CA SER A 159 -4.55 8.95 -13.08
C SER A 159 -3.46 7.96 -13.49
N GLN A 160 -2.79 8.20 -14.64
CA GLN A 160 -1.67 7.36 -15.05
C GLN A 160 -0.48 7.48 -14.09
N GLU A 161 -0.13 8.70 -13.67
CA GLU A 161 0.91 8.93 -12.66
C GLU A 161 0.56 8.26 -11.32
N THR A 162 -0.71 8.33 -10.91
CA THR A 162 -1.21 7.71 -9.68
C THR A 162 -1.08 6.18 -9.74
N MET A 163 -1.46 5.58 -10.84
CA MET A 163 -1.36 4.14 -11.07
C MET A 163 0.09 3.66 -11.16
N ASP A 164 0.95 4.45 -11.80
CA ASP A 164 2.36 4.09 -12.04
C ASP A 164 3.25 4.32 -10.80
N LEU A 165 2.88 5.22 -9.89
CA LEU A 165 3.74 5.67 -8.80
C LEU A 165 3.09 5.56 -7.42
N TYR A 166 1.97 6.26 -7.19
CA TYR A 166 1.43 6.42 -5.83
C TYR A 166 0.75 5.16 -5.30
N ALA A 167 -0.01 4.44 -6.13
CA ALA A 167 -0.63 3.18 -5.72
C ALA A 167 0.41 2.10 -5.37
N PRO A 168 1.50 1.89 -6.14
CA PRO A 168 2.60 1.02 -5.76
C PRO A 168 3.31 1.42 -4.48
N LEU A 169 3.53 2.71 -4.26
CA LEU A 169 4.14 3.21 -3.03
C LEU A 169 3.26 2.93 -1.81
N ALA A 170 1.96 3.21 -1.91
CA ALA A 170 1.01 2.86 -0.86
C ALA A 170 1.01 1.34 -0.56
N ASN A 171 1.11 0.50 -1.60
CA ASN A 171 1.25 -0.95 -1.46
C ASN A 171 2.54 -1.35 -0.74
N ARG A 172 3.68 -0.74 -1.09
CA ARG A 172 4.99 -1.02 -0.47
C ARG A 172 5.00 -0.62 1.00
N LEU A 173 4.33 0.47 1.36
CA LEU A 173 4.17 0.91 2.74
C LEU A 173 3.10 0.13 3.52
N GLY A 174 2.45 -0.86 2.89
CA GLY A 174 1.41 -1.67 3.51
C GLY A 174 0.06 -0.96 3.68
N ILE A 175 -0.13 0.25 3.14
CA ILE A 175 -1.37 1.04 3.28
C ILE A 175 -2.38 0.57 2.21
N ASN A 176 -2.95 -0.61 2.43
CA ASN A 176 -3.75 -1.28 1.41
C ASN A 176 -5.02 -0.52 1.01
N TRP A 177 -5.66 0.19 1.93
CA TRP A 177 -6.87 0.96 1.60
C TRP A 177 -6.55 2.11 0.64
N MET A 178 -5.45 2.87 0.87
CA MET A 178 -5.01 3.92 -0.05
C MET A 178 -4.66 3.36 -1.43
N LYS A 179 -3.90 2.26 -1.45
CA LYS A 179 -3.57 1.56 -2.70
C LYS A 179 -4.82 1.25 -3.50
N THR A 180 -5.79 0.58 -2.88
CA THR A 180 -7.01 0.12 -3.58
C THR A 180 -7.87 1.28 -4.03
N GLU A 181 -8.01 2.33 -3.22
CA GLU A 181 -8.77 3.53 -3.60
C GLU A 181 -8.10 4.28 -4.74
N LEU A 182 -6.77 4.47 -4.69
CA LEU A 182 -6.01 5.11 -5.77
C LEU A 182 -6.11 4.32 -7.09
N GLU A 183 -6.05 2.98 -7.03
CA GLU A 183 -6.23 2.11 -8.20
C GLU A 183 -7.63 2.25 -8.80
N ASP A 184 -8.69 2.17 -8.00
CA ASP A 184 -10.08 2.26 -8.47
C ASP A 184 -10.40 3.64 -9.05
N LEU A 185 -10.01 4.73 -8.36
CA LEU A 185 -10.20 6.09 -8.84
C LEU A 185 -9.43 6.35 -10.14
N SER A 186 -8.21 5.82 -10.27
CA SER A 186 -7.41 5.97 -11.48
C SER A 186 -7.98 5.16 -12.64
N PHE A 187 -8.42 3.93 -12.39
CA PHE A 187 -9.01 3.04 -13.40
C PHE A 187 -10.20 3.70 -14.12
N ARG A 188 -11.04 4.42 -13.37
CA ARG A 188 -12.19 5.16 -13.92
C ARG A 188 -11.82 6.11 -15.06
N TYR A 189 -10.63 6.73 -15.00
CA TYR A 189 -10.20 7.71 -16.00
C TYR A 189 -9.23 7.14 -17.05
N ILE A 190 -8.53 6.03 -16.73
CA ILE A 190 -7.61 5.38 -17.65
C ILE A 190 -8.36 4.53 -18.68
N ASP A 191 -9.35 3.76 -18.23
CA ASP A 191 -10.19 2.91 -19.10
C ASP A 191 -11.67 3.06 -18.70
N PHE A 192 -12.24 4.20 -19.08
CA PHE A 192 -13.61 4.57 -18.74
C PHE A 192 -14.64 3.54 -19.21
N ASN A 193 -14.43 2.95 -20.40
CA ASN A 193 -15.37 1.98 -20.95
C ASN A 193 -15.36 0.68 -20.13
N ALA A 194 -14.18 0.14 -19.85
CA ALA A 194 -14.04 -1.06 -19.04
C ALA A 194 -14.54 -0.84 -17.59
N TYR A 195 -14.29 0.35 -17.03
CA TYR A 195 -14.80 0.71 -15.70
C TYR A 195 -16.34 0.71 -15.67
N ASN A 196 -16.99 1.39 -16.62
CA ASN A 196 -18.46 1.49 -16.65
C ASN A 196 -19.12 0.15 -16.92
N GLU A 197 -18.58 -0.64 -17.86
CA GLU A 197 -19.07 -1.99 -18.11
C GLU A 197 -19.02 -2.85 -16.84
N LEU A 198 -17.89 -2.81 -16.14
CA LEU A 198 -17.72 -3.55 -14.89
C LEU A 198 -18.64 -3.04 -13.80
N ALA A 199 -18.78 -1.71 -13.63
CA ALA A 199 -19.66 -1.11 -12.64
C ALA A 199 -21.10 -1.52 -12.85
N GLN A 200 -21.60 -1.49 -14.09
CA GLN A 200 -22.95 -1.95 -14.44
C GLN A 200 -23.16 -3.43 -14.10
N ARG A 201 -22.23 -4.30 -14.50
CA ARG A 201 -22.32 -5.74 -14.20
C ARG A 201 -22.30 -6.04 -12.69
N VAL A 202 -21.53 -5.27 -11.91
CA VAL A 202 -21.50 -5.38 -10.46
C VAL A 202 -22.82 -4.91 -9.84
N GLU A 203 -23.39 -3.81 -10.33
CA GLU A 203 -24.68 -3.26 -9.88
C GLU A 203 -25.83 -4.23 -10.14
N GLU A 204 -25.93 -4.80 -11.35
CA GLU A 204 -26.95 -5.78 -11.72
C GLU A 204 -27.00 -7.01 -10.79
N LYS A 205 -25.84 -7.39 -10.23
CA LYS A 205 -25.74 -8.53 -9.30
C LYS A 205 -25.75 -8.13 -7.82
N GLN A 206 -25.85 -6.84 -7.51
CA GLN A 206 -25.64 -6.32 -6.14
C GLN A 206 -26.65 -6.87 -5.14
N GLU A 207 -27.93 -6.94 -5.49
CA GLU A 207 -28.99 -7.40 -4.60
C GLU A 207 -28.78 -8.87 -4.20
N LYS A 208 -28.65 -9.75 -5.19
CA LYS A 208 -28.38 -11.19 -4.97
C LYS A 208 -27.10 -11.43 -4.17
N ARG A 209 -26.08 -10.61 -4.44
CA ARG A 209 -24.82 -10.68 -3.73
C ARG A 209 -24.94 -10.25 -2.28
N ASN A 210 -25.74 -9.21 -1.99
CA ASN A 210 -25.99 -8.75 -0.63
C ASN A 210 -26.75 -9.82 0.18
N GLU A 211 -27.76 -10.44 -0.41
CA GLU A 211 -28.49 -11.55 0.20
C GLU A 211 -27.55 -12.71 0.53
N TYR A 212 -26.75 -13.14 -0.43
CA TYR A 212 -25.75 -14.20 -0.25
C TYR A 212 -24.70 -13.84 0.82
N THR A 213 -24.21 -12.60 0.81
CA THR A 213 -23.25 -12.12 1.80
C THR A 213 -23.83 -12.17 3.22
N ASN A 214 -25.08 -11.77 3.39
CA ASN A 214 -25.76 -11.82 4.68
C ASN A 214 -25.98 -13.25 5.16
N GLU A 215 -26.32 -14.17 4.27
CA GLU A 215 -26.47 -15.59 4.58
C GLU A 215 -25.14 -16.20 5.04
N VAL A 216 -24.07 -16.00 4.27
CA VAL A 216 -22.73 -16.49 4.63
C VAL A 216 -22.26 -15.89 5.96
N LYS A 217 -22.46 -14.58 6.19
CA LYS A 217 -22.14 -13.93 7.46
C LYS A 217 -22.88 -14.58 8.62
N LYS A 218 -24.18 -14.83 8.48
CA LYS A 218 -24.98 -15.46 9.53
C LYS A 218 -24.46 -16.85 9.89
N VAL A 219 -24.13 -17.66 8.89
CA VAL A 219 -23.61 -19.02 9.11
C VAL A 219 -22.25 -18.98 9.82
N ILE A 220 -21.31 -18.13 9.35
CA ILE A 220 -19.97 -18.00 9.98
C ILE A 220 -20.11 -17.47 11.42
N SER A 221 -20.95 -16.45 11.65
CA SER A 221 -21.12 -15.89 13.00
C SER A 221 -21.66 -16.91 14.01
N LEU A 222 -22.63 -17.74 13.60
CA LEU A 222 -23.15 -18.82 14.43
C LEU A 222 -22.07 -19.86 14.79
N GLU A 223 -21.22 -20.21 13.82
CA GLU A 223 -20.12 -21.15 14.12
C GLU A 223 -19.02 -20.50 14.97
N MET A 224 -18.72 -19.21 14.79
CA MET A 224 -17.79 -18.47 15.67
C MET A 224 -18.30 -18.51 17.12
N GLU A 225 -19.59 -18.28 17.36
CA GLU A 225 -20.21 -18.38 18.68
C GLU A 225 -20.09 -19.79 19.25
N ARG A 226 -20.40 -20.82 18.45
CA ARG A 226 -20.33 -22.24 18.85
C ARG A 226 -18.93 -22.67 19.25
N PHE A 227 -17.90 -22.17 18.56
CA PHE A 227 -16.50 -22.47 18.85
C PHE A 227 -15.90 -21.48 19.86
N ASN A 228 -16.70 -20.55 20.42
CA ASN A 228 -16.24 -19.49 21.34
C ASN A 228 -15.10 -18.62 20.77
N ILE A 229 -15.12 -18.40 19.45
CA ILE A 229 -14.17 -17.53 18.75
C ILE A 229 -14.71 -16.10 18.80
N LYS A 230 -14.02 -15.22 19.54
CA LYS A 230 -14.37 -13.81 19.67
C LYS A 230 -13.71 -13.00 18.55
N GLY A 231 -14.49 -12.15 17.90
CA GLY A 231 -13.99 -11.32 16.82
C GLY A 231 -15.10 -10.73 15.98
N GLU A 232 -14.70 -9.97 14.99
CA GLU A 232 -15.57 -9.29 14.04
C GLU A 232 -15.55 -9.98 12.68
N LEU A 233 -16.72 -10.12 12.04
CA LEU A 233 -16.85 -10.67 10.71
C LEU A 233 -17.27 -9.59 9.71
N GLU A 234 -16.38 -9.27 8.80
CA GLU A 234 -16.64 -8.33 7.71
C GLU A 234 -16.88 -9.06 6.38
N GLY A 235 -17.85 -8.59 5.61
CA GLY A 235 -17.97 -8.92 4.18
C GLY A 235 -17.44 -7.75 3.36
N ARG A 236 -16.48 -8.01 2.51
CA ARG A 236 -15.84 -6.99 1.69
C ARG A 236 -16.08 -7.25 0.20
N ALA A 237 -16.73 -6.30 -0.47
CA ALA A 237 -16.77 -6.31 -1.93
C ALA A 237 -15.35 -6.10 -2.50
N LYS A 238 -14.98 -6.84 -3.53
CA LYS A 238 -13.71 -6.59 -4.24
C LYS A 238 -13.78 -5.28 -5.01
N HIS A 239 -12.67 -4.56 -5.03
CA HIS A 239 -12.50 -3.34 -5.78
C HIS A 239 -12.51 -3.59 -7.29
N PHE A 240 -13.04 -2.63 -8.06
CA PHE A 240 -13.22 -2.75 -9.50
C PHE A 240 -11.92 -3.07 -10.24
N TYR A 241 -10.84 -2.34 -9.92
CA TYR A 241 -9.55 -2.59 -10.56
C TYR A 241 -9.00 -3.99 -10.25
N SER A 242 -9.20 -4.49 -9.03
CA SER A 242 -8.78 -5.85 -8.66
C SER A 242 -9.53 -6.92 -9.45
N ILE A 243 -10.83 -6.72 -9.72
CA ILE A 243 -11.64 -7.60 -10.57
C ILE A 243 -11.14 -7.53 -12.00
N TYR A 244 -11.00 -6.32 -12.56
CA TYR A 244 -10.51 -6.08 -13.91
C TYR A 244 -9.14 -6.71 -14.16
N LYS A 245 -8.20 -6.50 -13.24
CA LYS A 245 -6.85 -7.08 -13.30
C LYS A 245 -6.91 -8.61 -13.36
N LYS A 246 -7.73 -9.23 -12.50
CA LYS A 246 -7.91 -10.67 -12.48
C LYS A 246 -8.48 -11.21 -13.78
N MET A 247 -9.51 -10.56 -14.34
CA MET A 247 -10.08 -10.91 -15.63
C MET A 247 -9.03 -10.88 -16.75
N LYS A 248 -8.21 -9.82 -16.78
CA LYS A 248 -7.13 -9.68 -17.79
C LYS A 248 -6.02 -10.71 -17.63
N GLU A 249 -5.52 -10.92 -16.40
CA GLU A 249 -4.40 -11.84 -16.14
C GLU A 249 -4.79 -13.30 -16.35
N GLN A 250 -6.00 -13.69 -15.97
CA GLN A 250 -6.49 -15.07 -16.11
C GLN A 250 -7.24 -15.31 -17.42
N ARG A 251 -7.50 -14.26 -18.22
CA ARG A 251 -8.29 -14.30 -19.47
C ARG A 251 -9.66 -14.94 -19.26
N ILE A 252 -10.34 -14.55 -18.18
CA ILE A 252 -11.68 -15.03 -17.82
C ILE A 252 -12.69 -13.88 -17.95
N ASP A 253 -13.96 -14.24 -18.17
CA ASP A 253 -15.06 -13.26 -18.14
C ASP A 253 -15.46 -12.93 -16.70
N PHE A 254 -16.22 -11.83 -16.53
CA PHE A 254 -16.74 -11.38 -15.23
C PHE A 254 -17.55 -12.47 -14.52
N ASP A 255 -18.34 -13.25 -15.28
CA ASP A 255 -19.17 -14.33 -14.74
C ASP A 255 -18.35 -15.52 -14.21
N GLU A 256 -17.08 -15.60 -14.61
CA GLU A 256 -16.12 -16.60 -14.11
C GLU A 256 -15.31 -16.09 -12.91
N VAL A 257 -15.52 -14.81 -12.47
CA VAL A 257 -14.92 -14.27 -11.25
C VAL A 257 -15.76 -14.68 -10.05
N TYR A 258 -15.47 -15.85 -9.50
CA TYR A 258 -16.23 -16.46 -8.40
C TYR A 258 -16.08 -15.79 -7.04
N ASP A 259 -15.07 -14.92 -6.85
CA ASP A 259 -14.70 -14.34 -5.56
C ASP A 259 -14.97 -12.82 -5.48
N LEU A 260 -16.14 -12.40 -5.95
CA LEU A 260 -16.56 -10.99 -5.92
C LEU A 260 -16.74 -10.45 -4.49
N THR A 261 -16.96 -11.33 -3.52
CA THR A 261 -17.07 -11.00 -2.10
C THR A 261 -16.07 -11.84 -1.33
N ALA A 262 -15.22 -11.18 -0.56
CA ALA A 262 -14.33 -11.82 0.41
C ALA A 262 -14.88 -11.58 1.82
N PHE A 263 -14.69 -12.55 2.70
CA PHE A 263 -15.03 -12.41 4.11
C PHE A 263 -13.74 -12.29 4.92
N ARG A 264 -13.81 -11.53 5.99
CA ARG A 264 -12.68 -11.32 6.88
C ARG A 264 -13.09 -11.56 8.30
N ILE A 265 -12.41 -12.47 8.97
CA ILE A 265 -12.53 -12.72 10.40
C ILE A 265 -11.38 -11.98 11.08
N ILE A 266 -11.71 -11.00 11.93
CA ILE A 266 -10.76 -10.21 12.72
C ILE A 266 -10.93 -10.66 14.15
N LEU A 267 -9.93 -11.37 14.68
CA LEU A 267 -9.97 -11.93 16.03
C LEU A 267 -9.65 -10.87 17.09
N ASP A 268 -10.36 -10.90 18.21
CA ASP A 268 -10.09 -10.04 19.37
C ASP A 268 -8.89 -10.52 20.21
N SER A 269 -8.19 -11.54 19.75
CA SER A 269 -6.99 -12.11 20.35
C SER A 269 -5.75 -11.74 19.53
N ASP A 270 -4.62 -11.51 20.18
CA ASP A 270 -3.32 -11.30 19.54
C ASP A 270 -2.53 -12.62 19.36
N ALA A 271 -3.07 -13.74 19.81
CA ALA A 271 -2.42 -15.03 19.71
C ALA A 271 -2.56 -15.63 18.32
N VAL A 272 -1.45 -15.81 17.62
CA VAL A 272 -1.39 -16.40 16.26
C VAL A 272 -2.11 -17.75 16.17
N LYS A 273 -2.02 -18.58 17.21
CA LYS A 273 -2.71 -19.89 17.27
C LYS A 273 -4.21 -19.81 17.01
N ASP A 274 -4.84 -18.72 17.48
CA ASP A 274 -6.29 -18.55 17.37
C ASP A 274 -6.73 -18.32 15.91
N CYS A 275 -5.83 -17.79 15.06
CA CYS A 275 -6.06 -17.72 13.63
C CYS A 275 -6.17 -19.10 12.98
N TYR A 276 -5.32 -20.05 13.41
CA TYR A 276 -5.38 -21.43 12.91
C TYR A 276 -6.56 -22.21 13.50
N GLU A 277 -7.00 -21.88 14.71
CA GLU A 277 -8.23 -22.42 15.29
C GLU A 277 -9.46 -21.97 14.51
N ALA A 278 -9.54 -20.68 14.18
CA ALA A 278 -10.59 -20.15 13.30
C ALA A 278 -10.54 -20.76 11.90
N LEU A 279 -9.36 -21.02 11.34
CA LEU A 279 -9.19 -21.73 10.07
C LEU A 279 -9.76 -23.16 10.16
N SER A 280 -9.49 -23.87 11.26
CA SER A 280 -10.02 -25.23 11.49
C SER A 280 -11.54 -25.22 11.53
N MET A 281 -12.16 -24.26 12.22
CA MET A 281 -13.61 -24.06 12.22
C MET A 281 -14.16 -23.86 10.80
N VAL A 282 -13.55 -22.97 10.00
CA VAL A 282 -13.98 -22.70 8.63
C VAL A 282 -13.88 -23.95 7.75
N HIS A 283 -12.80 -24.73 7.89
CA HIS A 283 -12.61 -25.96 7.10
C HIS A 283 -13.49 -27.13 7.58
N ALA A 284 -13.92 -27.12 8.85
CA ALA A 284 -14.93 -28.05 9.36
C ALA A 284 -16.33 -27.71 8.81
N LEU A 285 -16.63 -26.41 8.65
CA LEU A 285 -17.89 -25.93 8.10
C LEU A 285 -18.00 -26.18 6.60
N TRP A 286 -16.95 -25.87 5.83
CA TRP A 286 -16.92 -25.96 4.38
C TRP A 286 -15.61 -26.56 3.83
N LYS A 287 -15.71 -27.33 2.78
CA LYS A 287 -14.53 -27.96 2.15
C LYS A 287 -13.63 -26.93 1.47
N PRO A 288 -12.32 -26.91 1.78
CA PRO A 288 -11.39 -26.01 1.13
C PRO A 288 -11.14 -26.41 -0.33
N VAL A 289 -10.92 -25.41 -1.18
CA VAL A 289 -10.51 -25.59 -2.58
C VAL A 289 -9.01 -25.83 -2.61
N GLN A 290 -8.60 -26.97 -3.19
CA GLN A 290 -7.20 -27.36 -3.29
C GLN A 290 -6.34 -26.28 -4.00
N GLY A 291 -5.17 -25.99 -3.48
CA GLY A 291 -4.23 -25.00 -4.05
C GLY A 291 -4.65 -23.53 -3.85
N ARG A 292 -5.71 -23.27 -3.08
CA ARG A 292 -6.22 -21.92 -2.79
C ARG A 292 -5.99 -21.47 -1.34
N PHE A 293 -5.24 -22.21 -0.58
CA PHE A 293 -4.78 -21.80 0.75
C PHE A 293 -3.45 -21.05 0.67
N LYS A 294 -3.34 -19.93 1.38
CA LYS A 294 -2.11 -19.15 1.51
C LYS A 294 -1.92 -18.75 2.96
N ASP A 295 -0.78 -19.07 3.50
CA ASP A 295 -0.40 -18.72 4.87
C ASP A 295 0.59 -17.54 4.87
N TYR A 296 0.03 -16.33 4.95
CA TYR A 296 0.82 -15.11 5.09
C TYR A 296 1.12 -14.76 6.57
N ILE A 297 0.75 -15.62 7.53
CA ILE A 297 1.19 -15.47 8.93
C ILE A 297 2.55 -16.14 9.09
N ALA A 298 2.68 -17.39 8.63
CA ALA A 298 3.96 -18.09 8.67
C ALA A 298 4.98 -17.50 7.69
N MET A 299 4.52 -16.96 6.55
CA MET A 299 5.36 -16.33 5.52
C MET A 299 4.77 -14.95 5.17
N PRO A 300 5.06 -13.91 5.97
CA PRO A 300 4.57 -12.55 5.72
C PRO A 300 5.03 -12.01 4.37
N LYS A 301 4.21 -11.16 3.74
CA LYS A 301 4.64 -10.45 2.54
C LYS A 301 5.73 -9.42 2.86
N ALA A 302 6.46 -8.96 1.84
CA ALA A 302 7.50 -7.93 1.97
C ALA A 302 7.04 -6.65 2.66
N ASN A 303 5.76 -6.31 2.60
CA ASN A 303 5.14 -5.19 3.29
C ASN A 303 4.55 -5.57 4.66
N HIS A 304 5.04 -6.64 5.28
CA HIS A 304 4.60 -7.19 6.58
C HIS A 304 3.11 -7.57 6.66
N TYR A 305 2.43 -7.67 5.53
CA TYR A 305 1.05 -8.15 5.51
C TYR A 305 0.96 -9.59 6.01
N GLN A 306 0.13 -9.81 7.04
CA GLN A 306 -0.13 -11.11 7.64
C GLN A 306 -1.63 -11.41 7.62
N SER A 307 -1.99 -12.60 7.16
CA SER A 307 -3.35 -13.16 7.21
C SER A 307 -3.33 -14.59 6.70
N LEU A 308 -4.21 -15.46 7.18
CA LEU A 308 -4.53 -16.70 6.50
C LEU A 308 -5.56 -16.41 5.41
N HIS A 309 -5.36 -16.94 4.22
CA HIS A 309 -6.31 -16.87 3.11
C HIS A 309 -6.73 -18.27 2.72
N THR A 310 -8.01 -18.55 2.75
CA THR A 310 -8.55 -19.81 2.26
C THR A 310 -9.75 -19.56 1.35
N THR A 311 -9.94 -20.41 0.36
CA THR A 311 -11.15 -20.44 -0.46
C THR A 311 -11.87 -21.75 -0.17
N VAL A 312 -13.13 -21.67 0.17
CA VAL A 312 -13.98 -22.82 0.50
C VAL A 312 -15.18 -22.91 -0.42
N ILE A 313 -15.84 -24.06 -0.49
CA ILE A 313 -17.12 -24.24 -1.17
C ILE A 313 -18.23 -23.97 -0.15
N GLY A 314 -18.79 -22.78 -0.22
CA GLY A 314 -19.86 -22.31 0.65
C GLY A 314 -21.27 -22.73 0.22
N PRO A 315 -22.31 -22.03 0.70
CA PRO A 315 -23.69 -22.29 0.30
C PRO A 315 -23.87 -22.27 -1.22
N TYR A 316 -24.79 -23.08 -1.72
CA TYR A 316 -25.13 -23.25 -3.16
C TYR A 316 -23.94 -23.67 -4.05
N GLY A 317 -22.83 -24.15 -3.46
CA GLY A 317 -21.64 -24.54 -4.21
C GLY A 317 -20.76 -23.35 -4.65
N GLU A 318 -21.06 -22.15 -4.19
CA GLU A 318 -20.29 -20.96 -4.51
C GLU A 318 -18.93 -20.92 -3.78
N ARG A 319 -17.93 -20.34 -4.43
CA ARG A 319 -16.59 -20.18 -3.83
C ARG A 319 -16.56 -18.95 -2.94
N VAL A 320 -16.18 -19.16 -1.69
CA VAL A 320 -16.05 -18.10 -0.67
C VAL A 320 -14.59 -17.95 -0.28
N GLU A 321 -14.04 -16.77 -0.49
CA GLU A 321 -12.70 -16.40 0.02
C GLU A 321 -12.84 -15.88 1.46
N ILE A 322 -12.07 -16.47 2.40
CA ILE A 322 -12.06 -16.09 3.80
C ILE A 322 -10.64 -15.72 4.19
N GLN A 323 -10.49 -14.53 4.77
CA GLN A 323 -9.26 -14.01 5.34
C GLN A 323 -9.38 -14.05 6.86
N ILE A 324 -8.36 -14.56 7.56
CA ILE A 324 -8.36 -14.68 9.01
C ILE A 324 -7.10 -14.03 9.55
N ARG A 325 -7.25 -13.11 10.52
CA ARG A 325 -6.14 -12.38 11.13
C ARG A 325 -6.51 -11.84 12.50
N THR A 326 -5.51 -11.53 13.32
CA THR A 326 -5.70 -10.83 14.60
C THR A 326 -6.04 -9.35 14.36
N ARG A 327 -6.46 -8.64 15.40
CA ARG A 327 -6.71 -7.19 15.33
C ARG A 327 -5.42 -6.41 15.05
N GLU A 328 -4.30 -6.80 15.62
CA GLU A 328 -2.99 -6.21 15.34
C GLU A 328 -2.61 -6.38 13.86
N MET A 329 -2.71 -7.61 13.30
CA MET A 329 -2.47 -7.85 11.88
C MET A 329 -3.43 -7.07 10.98
N HIS A 330 -4.68 -6.84 11.44
CA HIS A 330 -5.65 -6.02 10.72
C HIS A 330 -5.24 -4.55 10.68
N GLU A 331 -4.86 -3.97 11.80
CA GLU A 331 -4.37 -2.58 11.86
C GLU A 331 -3.14 -2.40 10.99
N TRP A 332 -2.19 -3.35 11.04
CA TRP A 332 -1.03 -3.34 10.17
C TRP A 332 -1.41 -3.42 8.68
N ALA A 333 -2.31 -4.32 8.30
CA ALA A 333 -2.72 -4.50 6.92
C ALA A 333 -3.50 -3.31 6.36
N GLU A 334 -4.19 -2.53 7.19
CA GLU A 334 -4.94 -1.34 6.75
C GLU A 334 -4.06 -0.07 6.76
N LYS A 335 -3.25 0.14 7.82
CA LYS A 335 -2.48 1.37 8.02
C LYS A 335 -1.00 1.25 7.63
N GLY A 336 -0.51 0.02 7.43
CA GLY A 336 0.89 -0.24 7.07
C GLY A 336 1.86 0.36 8.09
N ILE A 337 2.90 0.99 7.57
CA ILE A 337 3.95 1.62 8.40
C ILE A 337 3.39 2.68 9.37
N ALA A 338 2.26 3.31 9.06
CA ALA A 338 1.62 4.28 9.94
C ALA A 338 1.11 3.66 11.26
N ALA A 339 0.80 2.36 11.29
CA ALA A 339 0.44 1.66 12.53
C ALA A 339 1.62 1.59 13.50
N HIS A 340 2.84 1.49 13.00
CA HIS A 340 4.08 1.44 13.80
C HIS A 340 4.45 2.79 14.41
N TRP A 341 4.03 3.89 13.77
CA TRP A 341 4.33 5.26 14.21
C TRP A 341 3.81 5.54 15.62
N ARG A 342 2.71 4.94 15.98
CA ARG A 342 2.04 5.10 17.27
C ARG A 342 2.84 4.60 18.49
N TYR A 343 3.74 3.62 18.32
CA TYR A 343 4.48 2.99 19.41
C TYR A 343 5.81 3.68 19.75
N LYS A 344 6.25 4.65 18.94
CA LYS A 344 7.60 5.20 19.03
C LYS A 344 7.67 6.72 19.22
N GLU A 345 6.61 7.35 19.79
CA GLU A 345 6.69 8.76 20.17
C GLU A 345 7.98 9.03 21.00
N GLY A 346 8.90 9.83 20.41
CA GLY A 346 10.15 10.25 21.07
C GLY A 346 11.44 9.47 20.70
N LYS A 347 11.40 8.51 19.76
CA LYS A 347 12.62 7.86 19.23
C LYS A 347 12.77 8.15 17.74
N ASP A 348 14.02 8.37 17.31
CA ASP A 348 14.42 8.68 15.93
C ASP A 348 14.10 7.48 15.01
N ILE A 349 12.91 7.46 14.43
CA ILE A 349 12.33 6.33 13.68
C ILE A 349 12.96 6.21 12.30
N SER A 350 13.46 7.32 11.76
CA SER A 350 13.98 7.39 10.39
C SER A 350 15.25 6.57 10.14
N LYS A 351 15.94 6.13 11.21
CA LYS A 351 17.23 5.44 11.09
C LYS A 351 17.19 3.93 11.34
N ASP A 352 16.16 3.43 12.04
CA ASP A 352 16.13 2.05 12.54
C ASP A 352 15.09 1.14 11.89
N ASP A 353 14.23 1.64 10.98
CA ASP A 353 13.25 0.80 10.31
C ASP A 353 13.88 0.10 9.11
N GLU A 354 14.01 -1.22 9.18
CA GLU A 354 14.62 -2.06 8.14
C GLU A 354 13.97 -1.88 6.76
N GLU A 355 12.66 -1.62 6.71
CA GLU A 355 11.94 -1.44 5.45
C GLU A 355 12.25 -0.07 4.82
N ILE A 356 12.33 0.99 5.63
CA ILE A 356 12.76 2.31 5.17
C ILE A 356 14.22 2.24 4.71
N LYS A 357 15.06 1.51 5.46
CA LYS A 357 16.47 1.29 5.09
C LYS A 357 16.58 0.52 3.78
N LYS A 358 15.87 -0.60 3.60
CA LYS A 358 15.83 -1.36 2.34
C LYS A 358 15.34 -0.51 1.17
N LEU A 359 14.33 0.32 1.39
CA LEU A 359 13.85 1.25 0.38
C LEU A 359 14.92 2.27 0.03
N ARG A 360 15.60 2.84 1.03
CA ARG A 360 16.73 3.77 0.84
C ARG A 360 17.88 3.11 0.07
N ASP A 361 18.32 1.92 0.49
CA ASP A 361 19.41 1.19 -0.15
C ASP A 361 19.09 0.86 -1.63
N LEU A 362 17.85 0.45 -1.92
CA LEU A 362 17.36 0.26 -3.28
C LEU A 362 17.45 1.52 -4.14
N LEU A 363 17.27 2.67 -3.53
CA LEU A 363 17.21 3.97 -4.19
C LEU A 363 18.60 4.58 -4.36
N GLU A 364 19.48 4.38 -3.38
CA GLU A 364 20.89 4.72 -3.51
C GLU A 364 21.54 3.93 -4.63
N ALA A 365 21.25 2.64 -4.75
CA ALA A 365 21.70 1.80 -5.86
C ALA A 365 21.20 2.26 -7.25
N GLN A 366 20.08 3.01 -7.32
CA GLN A 366 19.54 3.55 -8.57
C GLN A 366 20.03 4.96 -8.89
N GLN A 367 20.77 5.66 -7.99
CA GLN A 367 21.26 7.02 -8.24
C GLN A 367 22.26 7.08 -9.40
N GLU A 368 22.99 6.01 -9.68
CA GLU A 368 23.97 5.93 -10.76
C GLU A 368 23.34 5.66 -12.15
N VAL A 369 22.04 5.36 -12.23
CA VAL A 369 21.37 5.09 -13.51
C VAL A 369 21.02 6.41 -14.18
N GLU A 370 21.77 6.78 -15.21
CA GLU A 370 21.58 8.01 -15.98
C GLU A 370 20.35 7.95 -16.91
N ASN A 371 20.01 6.77 -17.45
CA ASN A 371 18.91 6.58 -18.39
C ASN A 371 17.55 6.65 -17.68
N PRO A 372 16.68 7.64 -17.97
CA PRO A 372 15.39 7.80 -17.30
C PRO A 372 14.44 6.61 -17.46
N ARG A 373 14.46 5.94 -18.61
CA ARG A 373 13.60 4.75 -18.86
C ARG A 373 14.05 3.56 -18.03
N GLU A 374 15.36 3.33 -18.01
CA GLU A 374 15.96 2.26 -17.23
C GLU A 374 15.75 2.48 -15.73
N PHE A 375 15.97 3.70 -15.24
CA PHE A 375 15.68 4.10 -13.87
C PHE A 375 14.22 3.80 -13.48
N VAL A 376 13.25 4.25 -14.28
CA VAL A 376 11.81 4.02 -14.02
C VAL A 376 11.48 2.53 -14.08
N SER A 377 12.07 1.78 -15.02
CA SER A 377 11.87 0.34 -15.15
C SER A 377 12.39 -0.42 -13.92
N ASN A 378 13.62 -0.13 -13.51
CA ASN A 378 14.25 -0.75 -12.34
C ASN A 378 13.49 -0.42 -11.05
N LEU A 379 13.04 0.82 -10.93
CA LEU A 379 12.25 1.25 -9.79
C LEU A 379 10.88 0.57 -9.76
N LYS A 380 10.21 0.47 -10.92
CA LYS A 380 8.96 -0.30 -11.01
C LYS A 380 9.19 -1.75 -10.56
N ILE A 381 10.23 -2.40 -11.04
CA ILE A 381 10.58 -3.77 -10.61
C ILE A 381 10.77 -3.80 -9.09
N ALA A 382 11.52 -2.87 -8.51
CA ALA A 382 11.77 -2.83 -7.07
C ALA A 382 10.53 -2.56 -6.22
N LEU A 383 9.59 -1.71 -6.71
CA LEU A 383 8.36 -1.35 -5.99
C LEU A 383 7.24 -2.39 -6.16
N PHE A 384 7.19 -3.07 -7.32
CA PHE A 384 6.10 -4.00 -7.65
C PHE A 384 6.45 -5.47 -7.45
N ALA A 385 7.73 -5.81 -7.19
CA ALA A 385 8.13 -7.19 -7.05
C ALA A 385 7.35 -7.86 -5.90
N GLU A 386 6.55 -8.85 -6.26
CA GLU A 386 6.14 -9.88 -5.30
C GLU A 386 7.38 -10.67 -4.94
N ASP A 387 7.62 -10.93 -3.66
CA ASP A 387 8.75 -11.75 -3.26
C ASP A 387 8.45 -13.22 -3.51
N VAL A 388 9.47 -13.94 -3.98
CA VAL A 388 9.51 -15.40 -4.01
C VAL A 388 10.44 -15.87 -2.89
N TYR A 389 9.97 -16.81 -2.10
CA TYR A 389 10.72 -17.39 -1.00
C TYR A 389 11.32 -18.73 -1.43
N VAL A 390 12.64 -18.83 -1.38
CA VAL A 390 13.38 -20.02 -1.76
C VAL A 390 14.23 -20.54 -0.60
N PHE A 391 14.58 -21.81 -0.63
CA PHE A 391 15.37 -22.44 0.41
C PHE A 391 16.81 -22.64 -0.03
N THR A 392 17.76 -22.38 0.87
CA THR A 392 19.13 -22.84 0.71
C THR A 392 19.19 -24.36 0.86
N PRO A 393 20.30 -25.02 0.47
CA PRO A 393 20.48 -26.45 0.72
C PRO A 393 20.38 -26.84 2.21
N GLN A 394 20.69 -25.90 3.12
CA GLN A 394 20.62 -26.07 4.58
C GLN A 394 19.20 -25.87 5.12
N GLY A 395 18.25 -25.39 4.29
CA GLY A 395 16.87 -25.14 4.68
C GLY A 395 16.58 -23.72 5.18
N GLU A 396 17.55 -22.80 5.04
CA GLU A 396 17.31 -21.38 5.33
C GLU A 396 16.42 -20.75 4.25
N VAL A 397 15.51 -19.90 4.65
CA VAL A 397 14.61 -19.17 3.74
C VAL A 397 15.28 -17.87 3.29
N LYS A 398 15.29 -17.62 1.98
CA LYS A 398 15.72 -16.35 1.39
C LYS A 398 14.60 -15.77 0.53
N ALA A 399 14.36 -14.47 0.64
CA ALA A 399 13.39 -13.75 -0.17
C ALA A 399 14.07 -13.07 -1.36
N PHE A 400 13.46 -13.19 -2.55
CA PHE A 400 13.92 -12.57 -3.78
C PHE A 400 12.74 -11.93 -4.52
N PRO A 401 12.96 -10.87 -5.30
CA PRO A 401 11.94 -10.34 -6.19
C PRO A 401 11.47 -11.41 -7.18
N LYS A 402 10.18 -11.44 -7.51
CA LYS A 402 9.63 -12.30 -8.56
C LYS A 402 10.34 -12.04 -9.89
N GLY A 403 10.79 -13.10 -10.52
CA GLY A 403 11.63 -13.03 -11.72
C GLY A 403 13.12 -13.18 -11.44
N ALA A 404 13.53 -13.16 -10.16
CA ALA A 404 14.91 -13.48 -9.77
C ALA A 404 15.33 -14.87 -10.27
N THR A 405 16.61 -15.02 -10.51
CA THR A 405 17.24 -16.18 -11.12
C THR A 405 18.25 -16.84 -10.17
N PRO A 406 18.76 -18.02 -10.46
CA PRO A 406 19.88 -18.60 -9.72
C PRO A 406 21.12 -17.73 -9.63
N ILE A 407 21.32 -16.79 -10.57
CA ILE A 407 22.44 -15.84 -10.50
C ILE A 407 22.20 -14.86 -9.35
N ASP A 408 20.99 -14.31 -9.21
CA ASP A 408 20.61 -13.42 -8.10
C ASP A 408 20.79 -14.14 -6.76
N PHE A 409 20.39 -15.41 -6.70
CA PHE A 409 20.60 -16.26 -5.52
C PHE A 409 22.09 -16.44 -5.21
N ALA A 410 22.95 -16.69 -6.23
CA ALA A 410 24.38 -16.87 -6.04
C ALA A 410 25.05 -15.62 -5.45
N TYR A 411 24.73 -14.44 -6.00
CA TYR A 411 25.23 -13.15 -5.48
C TYR A 411 24.70 -12.84 -4.07
N SER A 412 23.51 -13.30 -3.72
CA SER A 412 22.96 -13.12 -2.35
C SER A 412 23.70 -13.94 -1.29
N ILE A 413 24.46 -14.95 -1.70
CA ILE A 413 25.32 -15.74 -0.80
C ILE A 413 26.63 -15.00 -0.59
N HIS A 414 27.35 -14.73 -1.67
CA HIS A 414 28.62 -13.98 -1.69
C HIS A 414 28.95 -13.57 -3.13
N THR A 415 29.61 -12.42 -3.29
CA THR A 415 30.05 -11.95 -4.62
C THR A 415 30.90 -12.98 -5.36
N ASP A 416 31.83 -13.67 -4.68
CA ASP A 416 32.66 -14.71 -5.28
C ASP A 416 31.83 -15.92 -5.74
N VAL A 417 30.77 -16.29 -5.02
CA VAL A 417 29.85 -17.36 -5.43
C VAL A 417 29.11 -16.96 -6.71
N GLY A 418 28.70 -15.69 -6.78
CA GLY A 418 28.08 -15.10 -7.97
C GLY A 418 29.02 -15.13 -9.17
N HIS A 419 30.27 -14.64 -9.01
CA HIS A 419 31.29 -14.62 -10.06
C HIS A 419 31.67 -16.01 -10.55
N GLN A 420 31.74 -17.00 -9.66
CA GLN A 420 32.11 -18.38 -9.98
C GLN A 420 30.91 -19.26 -10.36
N CYS A 421 29.71 -18.72 -10.49
CA CYS A 421 28.50 -19.46 -10.79
C CYS A 421 28.51 -19.95 -12.25
N ILE A 422 28.58 -21.29 -12.44
CA ILE A 422 28.53 -21.95 -13.76
C ILE A 422 27.20 -22.68 -14.00
N GLY A 423 26.38 -22.87 -12.96
CA GLY A 423 25.11 -23.58 -13.05
C GLY A 423 24.36 -23.58 -11.73
N ALA A 424 23.15 -24.10 -11.76
CA ALA A 424 22.33 -24.27 -10.57
C ALA A 424 21.47 -25.52 -10.62
N LYS A 425 21.17 -26.07 -9.45
CA LYS A 425 20.14 -27.08 -9.27
C LYS A 425 18.96 -26.45 -8.49
N VAL A 426 17.76 -26.67 -9.00
CA VAL A 426 16.52 -26.33 -8.31
C VAL A 426 15.75 -27.62 -8.07
N ASN A 427 15.39 -27.87 -6.82
CA ASN A 427 14.67 -29.07 -6.40
C ASN A 427 15.41 -30.37 -6.86
N ARG A 428 16.74 -30.36 -6.77
CA ARG A 428 17.69 -31.45 -7.21
C ARG A 428 17.84 -31.62 -8.72
N SER A 429 17.16 -30.81 -9.56
CA SER A 429 17.26 -30.84 -11.01
C SER A 429 18.12 -29.67 -11.52
N ILE A 430 19.02 -29.92 -12.48
CA ILE A 430 19.82 -28.87 -13.12
C ILE A 430 18.87 -27.99 -13.93
N VAL A 431 18.98 -26.66 -13.74
CA VAL A 431 18.19 -25.66 -14.45
C VAL A 431 19.11 -24.66 -15.17
N PRO A 432 18.63 -24.00 -16.24
CA PRO A 432 19.35 -22.89 -16.86
C PRO A 432 19.52 -21.74 -15.87
N LEU A 433 20.62 -20.98 -15.97
CA LEU A 433 20.84 -19.79 -15.10
C LEU A 433 19.77 -18.69 -15.24
N LYS A 434 19.02 -18.68 -16.35
CA LYS A 434 17.86 -17.80 -16.59
C LYS A 434 16.53 -18.34 -16.04
N TYR A 435 16.54 -19.48 -15.35
CA TYR A 435 15.35 -20.01 -14.68
C TYR A 435 14.81 -18.99 -13.70
N GLN A 436 13.50 -18.73 -13.71
CA GLN A 436 12.86 -17.84 -12.76
C GLN A 436 12.47 -18.62 -11.51
N LEU A 437 13.06 -18.25 -10.38
CA LEU A 437 12.81 -18.86 -9.08
C LEU A 437 11.32 -18.81 -8.71
N GLN A 438 10.82 -19.88 -8.13
CA GLN A 438 9.44 -20.03 -7.67
C GLN A 438 9.39 -20.21 -6.15
N ASN A 439 8.25 -19.85 -5.54
CA ASN A 439 8.04 -20.07 -4.11
C ASN A 439 8.24 -21.57 -3.75
N GLY A 440 9.06 -21.82 -2.75
CA GLY A 440 9.35 -23.15 -2.24
C GLY A 440 10.50 -23.86 -2.96
N ASP A 441 11.13 -23.24 -3.97
CA ASP A 441 12.29 -23.81 -4.64
C ASP A 441 13.47 -23.98 -3.67
N ARG A 442 14.13 -25.14 -3.70
CA ARG A 442 15.39 -25.37 -3.02
C ARG A 442 16.53 -25.21 -4.01
N VAL A 443 17.36 -24.18 -3.81
CA VAL A 443 18.37 -23.73 -4.77
C VAL A 443 19.78 -24.11 -4.29
N GLU A 444 20.53 -24.76 -5.15
CA GLU A 444 21.96 -25.13 -4.95
C GLU A 444 22.77 -24.56 -6.12
N ILE A 445 23.78 -23.73 -5.81
CA ILE A 445 24.66 -23.14 -6.83
C ILE A 445 25.84 -24.05 -7.12
N ILE A 446 26.15 -24.19 -8.39
CA ILE A 446 27.33 -24.92 -8.88
C ILE A 446 28.38 -23.87 -9.25
N THR A 447 29.54 -23.93 -8.59
CA THR A 447 30.65 -23.00 -8.81
C THR A 447 31.84 -23.66 -9.40
N GLN A 448 32.66 -22.92 -10.15
CA GLN A 448 33.97 -23.35 -10.66
C GLN A 448 34.99 -22.28 -10.30
N THR A 449 36.04 -22.70 -9.56
CA THR A 449 37.14 -21.83 -9.18
C THR A 449 37.88 -21.29 -10.42
N GLY A 450 38.09 -19.96 -10.45
CA GLY A 450 38.75 -19.29 -11.58
C GLY A 450 37.85 -18.97 -12.75
N HIS A 451 36.56 -19.23 -12.65
CA HIS A 451 35.56 -18.68 -13.57
C HIS A 451 35.31 -17.21 -13.21
N HIS A 452 35.25 -16.35 -14.22
CA HIS A 452 34.83 -14.95 -14.12
C HIS A 452 33.70 -14.70 -15.13
N PRO A 453 32.70 -13.87 -14.80
CA PRO A 453 31.58 -13.57 -15.68
C PRO A 453 32.01 -12.85 -16.95
#